data_fbd723787e9bdc7d20d8f5cdf415de83
#
_entry.id   fbd723787e9bdc7d20d8f5cdf415de83
#
_cell.length_a   1.000
_cell.length_b   1.000
_cell.length_c   1.000
_cell.angle_alpha   90.00
_cell.angle_beta   90.00
_cell.angle_gamma   90.00
#
_symmetry.space_group_name_H-M   'P 1'
#
loop_
_entity.id
_entity.type
_entity.pdbx_description
1 polymer ?
#
loop_
_entity_poly.entity_id
_entity_poly.type
_entity_poly.pdbx_seq_one_letter_code
_entity_poly.pdbx_strand_id
1 'polypeptide(L)'
;LETMIEDVVDKYKAKSAKPIHIITRFGATSALADEEYLKEAISNLVDNATKYSKEEINIEISTLEDDRNVYIKVFDEGIGIAKSELKTIFNRFERAAEHEKDARKTRGGFGIGLNYVLQVINAHGGKISVKSEKDKWSEFTISLPK
;
A
#
# COMPACT_ATOMS: atom_id res chain seq x y z
N LEU A 1 6.90 -14.95 0.36
CA LEU A 1 5.95 -13.84 0.57
C LEU A 1 5.34 -13.79 1.97
N GLU A 2 4.90 -14.92 2.48
CA GLU A 2 4.26 -14.93 3.80
C GLU A 2 5.13 -14.33 4.89
N THR A 3 6.36 -14.82 5.01
CA THR A 3 7.28 -14.34 6.05
C THR A 3 7.53 -12.84 5.90
N MET A 4 7.72 -12.39 4.67
CA MET A 4 7.95 -10.98 4.38
C MET A 4 6.76 -10.12 4.82
N ILE A 5 5.55 -10.55 4.48
CA ILE A 5 4.33 -9.82 4.82
C ILE A 5 4.09 -9.85 6.32
N GLU A 6 4.31 -11.00 6.95
CA GLU A 6 4.15 -11.13 8.39
C GLU A 6 5.12 -10.22 9.15
N ASP A 7 6.35 -10.09 8.67
CA ASP A 7 7.31 -9.16 9.27
C ASP A 7 6.83 -7.73 9.21
N VAL A 8 6.25 -7.33 8.08
CA VAL A 8 5.70 -5.99 7.91
C VAL A 8 4.51 -5.78 8.85
N VAL A 9 3.61 -6.75 8.92
CA VAL A 9 2.44 -6.70 9.80
C VAL A 9 2.87 -6.55 11.26
N ASP A 10 3.80 -7.37 11.71
CA ASP A 10 4.27 -7.33 13.09
C ASP A 10 4.88 -5.99 13.44
N LYS A 11 5.63 -5.41 12.53
CA LYS A 11 6.24 -4.10 12.72
C LYS A 11 5.20 -3.02 12.95
N TYR A 12 4.14 -3.00 12.14
CA TYR A 12 3.12 -1.97 12.26
C TYR A 12 2.19 -2.20 13.45
N LYS A 13 1.91 -3.44 13.78
CA LYS A 13 1.14 -3.73 15.01
C LYS A 13 1.90 -3.27 16.25
N ALA A 14 3.21 -3.48 16.28
CA ALA A 14 4.03 -3.16 17.44
C ALA A 14 4.09 -1.66 17.72
N LYS A 15 4.06 -0.83 16.69
CA LYS A 15 4.24 0.60 16.87
C LYS A 15 2.96 1.44 16.74
N SER A 16 1.82 0.80 16.58
CA SER A 16 0.58 1.55 16.39
C SER A 16 0.07 2.16 17.68
N ALA A 17 -0.31 3.44 17.60
CA ALA A 17 -0.96 4.14 18.70
C ALA A 17 -2.47 3.99 18.67
N LYS A 18 -3.02 3.52 17.56
CA LYS A 18 -4.45 3.27 17.36
C LYS A 18 -4.75 1.79 17.46
N PRO A 19 -5.99 1.40 17.77
CA PRO A 19 -6.40 0.02 17.60
C PRO A 19 -6.13 -0.41 16.16
N ILE A 20 -5.47 -1.53 15.98
CA ILE A 20 -5.07 -1.99 14.66
C ILE A 20 -5.47 -3.44 14.47
N HIS A 21 -6.12 -3.71 13.34
CA HIS A 21 -6.56 -5.04 12.95
C HIS A 21 -6.03 -5.31 11.54
N ILE A 22 -5.12 -6.24 11.42
CA ILE A 22 -4.57 -6.62 10.12
C ILE A 22 -4.85 -8.10 9.90
N ILE A 23 -5.59 -8.40 8.83
CA ILE A 23 -5.93 -9.75 8.42
C ILE A 23 -5.08 -10.09 7.21
N THR A 24 -4.55 -11.30 7.17
CA THR A 24 -3.77 -11.76 6.02
C THR A 24 -4.42 -13.00 5.43
N ARG A 25 -4.40 -13.09 4.09
CA ARG A 25 -4.91 -14.22 3.33
C ARG A 25 -3.91 -14.57 2.24
N PHE A 26 -3.23 -15.70 2.39
CA PHE A 26 -2.15 -16.07 1.49
C PHE A 26 -2.62 -17.12 0.47
N GLY A 27 -2.75 -16.69 -0.79
CA GLY A 27 -3.07 -17.56 -1.92
C GLY A 27 -1.90 -17.77 -2.87
N ALA A 28 -0.78 -17.09 -2.62
CA ALA A 28 0.46 -17.26 -3.36
C ALA A 28 1.60 -17.35 -2.36
N THR A 29 2.59 -18.22 -2.64
CA THR A 29 3.67 -18.47 -1.69
C THR A 29 4.97 -17.76 -2.03
N SER A 30 5.16 -17.42 -3.28
CA SER A 30 6.41 -16.79 -3.74
C SER A 30 6.17 -15.85 -4.89
N ALA A 31 7.12 -14.94 -5.07
CA ALA A 31 7.14 -14.01 -6.18
C ALA A 31 8.58 -13.87 -6.65
N LEU A 32 8.76 -13.64 -7.94
CA LEU A 32 10.07 -13.40 -8.51
C LEU A 32 10.37 -11.91 -8.39
N ALA A 33 11.09 -11.54 -7.34
CA ALA A 33 11.34 -10.13 -7.05
C ALA A 33 12.54 -9.99 -6.11
N ASP A 34 13.11 -8.79 -6.08
CA ASP A 34 14.12 -8.46 -5.09
C ASP A 34 13.42 -8.33 -3.74
N GLU A 35 13.84 -9.14 -2.79
CA GLU A 35 13.18 -9.23 -1.50
C GLU A 35 13.15 -7.91 -0.73
N GLU A 36 14.28 -7.21 -0.68
CA GLU A 36 14.35 -5.96 0.08
C GLU A 36 13.50 -4.86 -0.53
N TYR A 37 13.55 -4.71 -1.85
CA TYR A 37 12.76 -3.68 -2.52
C TYR A 37 11.27 -3.99 -2.44
N LEU A 38 10.89 -5.24 -2.60
CA LEU A 38 9.50 -5.62 -2.52
C LEU A 38 8.96 -5.43 -1.09
N LYS A 39 9.73 -5.82 -0.10
CA LYS A 39 9.35 -5.64 1.29
C LYS A 39 9.14 -4.15 1.61
N GLU A 40 10.01 -3.31 1.12
CA GLU A 40 9.89 -1.88 1.34
C GLU A 40 8.69 -1.29 0.63
N ALA A 41 8.39 -1.76 -0.58
CA ALA A 41 7.21 -1.33 -1.31
C ALA A 41 5.94 -1.70 -0.53
N ILE A 42 5.85 -2.93 -0.06
CA ILE A 42 4.70 -3.38 0.74
C ILE A 42 4.59 -2.57 2.03
N SER A 43 5.73 -2.32 2.69
CA SER A 43 5.75 -1.48 3.89
C SER A 43 5.20 -0.09 3.62
N ASN A 44 5.53 0.49 2.48
CA ASN A 44 5.00 1.81 2.13
C ASN A 44 3.49 1.79 1.94
N LEU A 45 2.95 0.73 1.35
CA LEU A 45 1.51 0.61 1.20
C LEU A 45 0.81 0.45 2.55
N VAL A 46 1.39 -0.35 3.43
CA VAL A 46 0.84 -0.53 4.78
C VAL A 46 0.96 0.77 5.58
N ASP A 47 2.07 1.48 5.44
CA ASP A 47 2.28 2.76 6.10
C ASP A 47 1.20 3.76 5.69
N ASN A 48 0.91 3.85 4.40
CA ASN A 48 -0.17 4.70 3.92
C ASN A 48 -1.51 4.30 4.52
N ALA A 49 -1.79 3.01 4.57
CA ALA A 49 -3.04 2.53 5.14
C ALA A 49 -3.17 2.93 6.61
N THR A 50 -2.07 2.91 7.36
CA THR A 50 -2.11 3.33 8.77
C THR A 50 -2.25 4.84 8.92
N LYS A 51 -1.54 5.61 8.11
CA LYS A 51 -1.57 7.08 8.19
C LYS A 51 -2.91 7.67 7.81
N TYR A 52 -3.59 7.06 6.87
CA TYR A 52 -4.86 7.58 6.36
C TYR A 52 -6.06 6.79 6.86
N SER A 53 -5.88 6.09 7.97
CA SER A 53 -6.96 5.38 8.65
C SER A 53 -7.87 6.34 9.39
N LYS A 54 -9.02 5.83 9.79
CA LYS A 54 -9.97 6.52 10.68
C LYS A 54 -9.53 6.30 12.13
N GLU A 55 -10.46 6.22 13.07
CA GLU A 55 -10.13 6.00 14.47
C GLU A 55 -9.49 4.64 14.72
N GLU A 56 -9.87 3.65 13.93
CA GLU A 56 -9.26 2.33 13.98
C GLU A 56 -8.58 2.04 12.66
N ILE A 57 -7.56 1.21 12.70
CA ILE A 57 -6.85 0.78 11.50
C ILE A 57 -7.33 -0.62 11.16
N ASN A 58 -7.99 -0.77 10.01
CA ASN A 58 -8.47 -2.06 9.52
C ASN A 58 -7.86 -2.32 8.15
N ILE A 59 -7.00 -3.31 8.06
CA ILE A 59 -6.24 -3.63 6.85
C ILE A 59 -6.39 -5.11 6.54
N GLU A 60 -6.54 -5.43 5.26
CA GLU A 60 -6.46 -6.80 4.80
C GLU A 60 -5.37 -6.89 3.74
N ILE A 61 -4.41 -7.78 3.92
CA ILE A 61 -3.36 -8.02 2.95
C ILE A 61 -3.58 -9.42 2.39
N SER A 62 -3.71 -9.53 1.08
CA SER A 62 -3.92 -10.82 0.44
C SER A 62 -2.96 -11.04 -0.71
N THR A 63 -2.64 -12.29 -0.97
CA THR A 63 -1.85 -12.68 -2.13
C THR A 63 -2.62 -13.72 -2.93
N LEU A 64 -2.53 -13.60 -4.24
CA LEU A 64 -3.20 -14.47 -5.20
C LEU A 64 -2.22 -14.75 -6.33
N GLU A 65 -2.51 -15.76 -7.12
CA GLU A 65 -1.73 -15.99 -8.34
C GLU A 65 -2.60 -16.59 -9.42
N ASP A 66 -2.22 -16.33 -10.64
CA ASP A 66 -2.78 -17.00 -11.80
C ASP A 66 -1.61 -17.55 -12.64
N ASP A 67 -1.86 -17.94 -13.88
CA ASP A 67 -0.83 -18.53 -14.72
C ASP A 67 0.32 -17.58 -15.05
N ARG A 68 0.08 -16.29 -15.01
CA ARG A 68 1.04 -15.29 -15.47
C ARG A 68 1.58 -14.38 -14.39
N ASN A 69 0.81 -14.13 -13.35
CA ASN A 69 1.13 -13.10 -12.36
C ASN A 69 0.90 -13.56 -10.93
N VAL A 70 1.62 -12.90 -10.05
CA VAL A 70 1.36 -12.94 -8.61
C VAL A 70 0.80 -11.58 -8.24
N TYR A 71 -0.24 -11.56 -7.43
CA TYR A 71 -0.90 -10.33 -6.99
C TYR A 71 -0.77 -10.16 -5.49
N ILE A 72 -0.47 -8.95 -5.08
CA ILE A 72 -0.44 -8.57 -3.66
C ILE A 72 -1.39 -7.41 -3.49
N LYS A 73 -2.40 -7.58 -2.66
CA LYS A 73 -3.42 -6.56 -2.42
C LYS A 73 -3.35 -6.05 -1.00
N VAL A 74 -3.39 -4.73 -0.85
CA VAL A 74 -3.46 -4.09 0.46
C VAL A 74 -4.74 -3.26 0.47
N PHE A 75 -5.71 -3.73 1.23
CA PHE A 75 -7.03 -3.10 1.38
C PHE A 75 -7.12 -2.44 2.75
N ASP A 76 -7.65 -1.23 2.80
CA ASP A 76 -7.87 -0.55 4.08
C ASP A 76 -9.24 0.12 4.12
N GLU A 77 -9.80 0.22 5.31
CA GLU A 77 -11.06 0.91 5.55
C GLU A 77 -10.78 2.29 6.15
N GLY A 78 -9.99 3.07 5.42
CA GLY A 78 -9.61 4.42 5.83
C GLY A 78 -10.46 5.49 5.16
N ILE A 79 -9.85 6.65 4.98
CA ILE A 79 -10.55 7.81 4.43
C ILE A 79 -10.80 7.72 2.92
N GLY A 80 -10.22 6.73 2.25
CA GLY A 80 -10.38 6.59 0.82
C GLY A 80 -9.67 7.69 0.04
N ILE A 81 -9.85 7.66 -1.27
CA ILE A 81 -9.21 8.61 -2.19
C ILE A 81 -10.27 9.10 -3.17
N ALA A 82 -10.37 10.40 -3.35
CA ALA A 82 -11.30 10.97 -4.31
C ALA A 82 -10.88 10.62 -5.72
N LYS A 83 -11.85 10.46 -6.62
CA LYS A 83 -11.58 10.13 -8.03
C LYS A 83 -10.63 11.14 -8.67
N SER A 84 -10.77 12.40 -8.34
CA SER A 84 -9.90 13.45 -8.89
C SER A 84 -8.44 13.28 -8.50
N GLU A 85 -8.17 12.57 -7.42
CA GLU A 85 -6.82 12.35 -6.93
C GLU A 85 -6.21 11.04 -7.41
N LEU A 86 -7.03 10.07 -7.82
CA LEU A 86 -6.53 8.76 -8.20
C LEU A 86 -5.49 8.78 -9.32
N LYS A 87 -5.61 9.75 -10.22
CA LYS A 87 -4.68 9.87 -11.34
C LYS A 87 -3.31 10.38 -10.94
N THR A 88 -3.22 11.08 -9.83
CA THR A 88 -2.01 11.80 -9.46
C THR A 88 -1.32 11.30 -8.21
N ILE A 89 -1.91 10.35 -7.48
CA ILE A 89 -1.35 9.90 -6.20
C ILE A 89 0.02 9.26 -6.30
N PHE A 90 0.37 8.75 -7.47
CA PHE A 90 1.69 8.16 -7.68
C PHE A 90 2.74 9.16 -8.13
N ASN A 91 2.35 10.39 -8.41
CA ASN A 91 3.29 11.41 -8.84
C ASN A 91 4.06 11.96 -7.65
N ARG A 92 5.38 12.04 -7.82
CA ARG A 92 6.24 12.52 -6.76
C ARG A 92 5.96 13.98 -6.45
N PHE A 93 5.75 14.29 -5.16
CA PHE A 93 5.49 15.64 -4.66
C PHE A 93 4.19 16.30 -5.08
N GLU A 94 3.46 15.76 -6.00
CA GLU A 94 2.26 16.40 -6.47
C GLU A 94 1.21 16.53 -5.39
N ARG A 95 0.98 15.42 -4.67
CA ARG A 95 -0.01 15.42 -3.63
C ARG A 95 0.39 16.33 -2.48
N ALA A 96 1.67 16.40 -2.16
CA ALA A 96 2.16 17.28 -1.13
C ALA A 96 1.93 18.74 -1.50
N ALA A 97 2.15 19.10 -2.74
CA ALA A 97 1.93 20.47 -3.21
C ALA A 97 0.45 20.84 -3.14
N GLU A 98 -0.41 19.90 -3.48
CA GLU A 98 -1.84 20.13 -3.52
C GLU A 98 -2.46 20.28 -2.15
N HIS A 99 -1.97 19.53 -1.19
CA HIS A 99 -2.54 19.46 0.14
C HIS A 99 -1.65 19.97 1.25
N GLU A 100 -0.64 20.74 0.92
CA GLU A 100 0.30 21.15 1.94
C GLU A 100 -0.28 21.98 3.06
N LYS A 101 -1.44 22.54 2.87
CA LYS A 101 -2.11 23.30 3.92
C LYS A 101 -2.75 22.40 4.96
N ASP A 102 -2.92 21.16 4.63
CA ASP A 102 -3.61 20.21 5.50
C ASP A 102 -2.66 19.49 6.42
N ALA A 103 -3.20 18.59 7.19
CA ALA A 103 -2.42 17.75 8.04
C ALA A 103 -1.37 16.96 7.28
N ARG A 104 -1.44 17.08 5.95
CA ARG A 104 -0.59 16.37 5.14
C ARG A 104 0.80 16.74 5.28
N LYS A 105 1.10 17.86 5.83
CA LYS A 105 2.46 18.19 6.17
C LYS A 105 3.03 17.17 7.12
N THR A 106 2.21 16.64 8.00
CA THR A 106 2.66 15.66 8.97
C THR A 106 2.74 14.27 8.39
N ARG A 107 2.28 14.12 7.17
CA ARG A 107 2.28 12.83 6.47
C ARG A 107 3.12 12.91 5.22
N GLY A 108 4.16 13.73 5.27
CA GLY A 108 4.93 14.14 4.11
C GLY A 108 5.43 13.05 3.16
N GLY A 109 5.42 11.82 3.58
CA GLY A 109 5.85 10.74 2.72
C GLY A 109 4.79 10.21 1.77
N PHE A 110 3.53 10.67 1.87
CA PHE A 110 2.45 10.06 1.10
C PHE A 110 2.74 9.97 -0.40
N GLY A 111 2.90 11.11 -1.07
CA GLY A 111 3.18 11.11 -2.50
C GLY A 111 4.51 10.48 -2.86
N ILE A 112 5.51 10.67 -2.01
CA ILE A 112 6.85 10.13 -2.23
C ILE A 112 6.84 8.61 -2.05
N GLY A 113 6.17 8.12 -1.02
CA GLY A 113 6.10 6.69 -0.77
C GLY A 113 5.42 5.92 -1.89
N LEU A 114 4.32 6.44 -2.41
CA LEU A 114 3.62 5.80 -3.52
C LEU A 114 4.44 5.86 -4.81
N ASN A 115 5.14 6.95 -5.05
CA ASN A 115 6.02 7.05 -6.21
C ASN A 115 7.14 6.00 -6.13
N TYR A 116 7.69 5.80 -4.95
CA TYR A 116 8.69 4.75 -4.72
C TYR A 116 8.14 3.37 -5.06
N VAL A 117 6.93 3.07 -4.57
CA VAL A 117 6.26 1.79 -4.87
C VAL A 117 6.11 1.62 -6.39
N LEU A 118 5.63 2.65 -7.06
CA LEU A 118 5.47 2.60 -8.52
C LEU A 118 6.79 2.31 -9.21
N GLN A 119 7.87 2.97 -8.82
CA GLN A 119 9.17 2.76 -9.43
C GLN A 119 9.70 1.36 -9.19
N VAL A 120 9.58 0.85 -7.98
CA VAL A 120 10.02 -0.51 -7.65
C VAL A 120 9.26 -1.54 -8.50
N ILE A 121 7.95 -1.41 -8.55
CA ILE A 121 7.12 -2.38 -9.27
C ILE A 121 7.36 -2.29 -10.77
N ASN A 122 7.51 -1.09 -11.31
CA ASN A 122 7.85 -0.92 -12.72
C ASN A 122 9.20 -1.57 -13.05
N ALA A 123 10.19 -1.41 -12.17
CA ALA A 123 11.51 -2.00 -12.37
C ALA A 123 11.46 -3.53 -12.38
N HIS A 124 10.45 -4.12 -11.74
CA HIS A 124 10.24 -5.57 -11.73
C HIS A 124 9.35 -6.04 -12.90
N GLY A 125 9.00 -5.15 -13.82
CA GLY A 125 8.13 -5.50 -14.92
C GLY A 125 6.67 -5.68 -14.52
N GLY A 126 6.31 -5.23 -13.33
CA GLY A 126 4.97 -5.36 -12.79
C GLY A 126 4.13 -4.11 -12.98
N LYS A 127 2.99 -4.13 -12.33
CA LYS A 127 2.05 -3.01 -12.36
C LYS A 127 1.48 -2.78 -10.97
N ILE A 128 1.11 -1.53 -10.70
CA ILE A 128 0.37 -1.20 -9.49
C ILE A 128 -0.89 -0.46 -9.89
N SER A 129 -1.99 -0.79 -9.24
CA SER A 129 -3.27 -0.14 -9.47
C SER A 129 -3.93 0.17 -8.15
N VAL A 130 -4.92 1.06 -8.18
CA VAL A 130 -5.64 1.46 -7.00
C VAL A 130 -7.13 1.57 -7.31
N LYS A 131 -7.94 1.12 -6.38
CA LYS A 131 -9.39 1.34 -6.39
C LYS A 131 -9.72 1.95 -5.05
N SER A 132 -10.66 2.85 -5.01
CA SER A 132 -11.00 3.52 -3.77
C SER A 132 -12.38 4.12 -3.84
N GLU A 133 -13.00 4.26 -2.67
CA GLU A 133 -14.24 5.01 -2.51
C GLU A 133 -13.98 5.99 -1.36
N LYS A 134 -14.12 7.28 -1.65
CA LYS A 134 -13.83 8.31 -0.67
C LYS A 134 -14.66 8.09 0.59
N ASP A 135 -14.01 8.25 1.73
CA ASP A 135 -14.57 8.07 3.07
C ASP A 135 -14.91 6.62 3.44
N LYS A 136 -14.60 5.65 2.58
CA LYS A 136 -14.95 4.26 2.83
C LYS A 136 -13.77 3.30 2.81
N TRP A 137 -13.01 3.27 1.72
CA TRP A 137 -11.92 2.29 1.60
C TRP A 137 -10.97 2.62 0.46
N SER A 138 -9.80 1.97 0.50
CA SER A 138 -8.83 2.00 -0.60
C SER A 138 -8.23 0.61 -0.75
N GLU A 139 -7.93 0.21 -1.99
CA GLU A 139 -7.26 -1.06 -2.27
C GLU A 139 -6.18 -0.85 -3.30
N PHE A 140 -4.95 -1.14 -2.92
CA PHE A 140 -3.80 -1.13 -3.83
C PHE A 140 -3.49 -2.56 -4.23
N THR A 141 -3.27 -2.78 -5.53
CA THR A 141 -2.93 -4.08 -6.06
C THR A 141 -1.60 -4.02 -6.82
N ILE A 142 -0.64 -4.82 -6.36
CA ILE A 142 0.62 -5.03 -7.05
C ILE A 142 0.48 -6.29 -7.88
N SER A 143 0.89 -6.24 -9.14
CA SER A 143 0.92 -7.38 -10.03
C SER A 143 2.37 -7.60 -10.48
N LEU A 144 2.90 -8.79 -10.24
CA LEU A 144 4.27 -9.14 -10.62
C LEU A 144 4.23 -10.32 -11.58
N PRO A 145 4.96 -10.25 -12.70
CA PRO A 145 5.01 -11.39 -13.65
C PRO A 145 5.74 -12.57 -13.01
N LYS A 146 5.30 -13.75 -13.35
CA LYS A 146 5.95 -14.99 -12.96
C LYS A 146 7.20 -15.28 -13.76
#